data_26bcfc5b32d644e4fbb203102a047817
#
_entry.id   26bcfc5b32d644e4fbb203102a047817
#
_cell.length_a   1.000
_cell.length_b   1.000
_cell.length_c   1.000
_cell.angle_alpha   90.00
_cell.angle_beta   90.00
_cell.angle_gamma   90.00
#
_symmetry.space_group_name_H-M   'P 1'
#
loop_
_entity.id
_entity.type
_entity.pdbx_description
1 polymer ?
#
loop_
_entity_poly.entity_id
_entity_poly.type
_entity_poly.pdbx_seq_one_letter_code
_entity_poly.pdbx_strand_id
1 'polypeptide(L)'
;MDELYYKSVDLLKRLIATPSISREEGAAADIVYDYFKANGFEPERRGNNVWAKTHDYDLSKPTLLLNSHIDTVKPVAGWTRDPFTPVEEDGKLYGLGSNDAGASLVSLIAAFIYLDKRPRDYNIVMLASCEEEVSGKDGIESVLAYIAPITVAIVGEPTEMHPAIAEKGLMVLDGKIKGVSGHAARNEGVNAIYEAVKVVEKLRDLRFEKESKMLGPVKISVTQINAGTQHNVVPDMCEIVVDVRSTDAYTNFQTLSMIRSAVPQCELTPRSTRLNPSYIDPSHPIVKRLQLLGAKPFGSPTLSDQALMPWQSLKLGPGSSSRSHTADEYIHHQEIRSAIQVYVSILDGLKLR
;
A
#
# COMPACT_ATOMS: atom_id res chain seq x y z
N MET A 1 2.48 -17.46 -23.79
CA MET A 1 1.75 -17.19 -22.54
C MET A 1 1.98 -18.30 -21.52
N ASP A 2 1.83 -19.58 -21.89
CA ASP A 2 2.04 -20.69 -20.94
C ASP A 2 3.45 -20.75 -20.37
N GLU A 3 4.47 -20.55 -21.18
CA GLU A 3 5.86 -20.50 -20.70
C GLU A 3 6.07 -19.38 -19.64
N LEU A 4 5.50 -18.20 -19.87
CA LEU A 4 5.56 -17.09 -18.91
C LEU A 4 4.85 -17.45 -17.60
N TYR A 5 3.69 -18.08 -17.70
CA TYR A 5 2.96 -18.55 -16.53
C TYR A 5 3.77 -19.56 -15.70
N TYR A 6 4.34 -20.59 -16.31
CA TYR A 6 5.14 -21.59 -15.57
C TYR A 6 6.38 -20.95 -14.93
N LYS A 7 7.06 -20.05 -15.64
CA LYS A 7 8.18 -19.29 -15.07
C LYS A 7 7.76 -18.41 -13.91
N SER A 8 6.57 -17.81 -13.96
CA SER A 8 6.01 -17.00 -12.87
C SER A 8 5.71 -17.83 -11.63
N VAL A 9 5.12 -19.02 -11.82
CA VAL A 9 4.84 -19.94 -10.70
C VAL A 9 6.15 -20.43 -10.07
N ASP A 10 7.16 -20.76 -10.87
CA ASP A 10 8.48 -21.16 -10.37
C ASP A 10 9.14 -20.03 -9.56
N LEU A 11 9.13 -18.80 -10.08
CA LEU A 11 9.64 -17.64 -9.35
C LEU A 11 8.88 -17.44 -8.02
N LEU A 12 7.55 -17.54 -8.03
CA LEU A 12 6.74 -17.40 -6.82
C LEU A 12 7.08 -18.47 -5.77
N LYS A 13 7.24 -19.72 -6.18
CA LYS A 13 7.67 -20.80 -5.28
C LYS A 13 9.04 -20.51 -4.64
N ARG A 14 9.98 -19.99 -5.40
CA ARG A 14 11.30 -19.60 -4.88
C ARG A 14 11.18 -18.46 -3.88
N LEU A 15 10.33 -17.46 -4.14
CA LEU A 15 10.08 -16.35 -3.22
C LEU A 15 9.42 -16.84 -1.92
N ILE A 16 8.39 -17.69 -2.00
CA ILE A 16 7.75 -18.31 -0.82
C ILE A 16 8.79 -19.10 0.01
N ALA A 17 9.66 -19.87 -0.63
CA ALA A 17 10.68 -20.65 0.05
C ALA A 17 11.80 -19.81 0.67
N THR A 18 11.78 -18.49 0.46
CA THR A 18 12.80 -17.56 0.95
C THR A 18 12.13 -16.56 1.89
N PRO A 19 12.26 -16.71 3.23
CA PRO A 19 11.68 -15.75 4.16
C PRO A 19 12.10 -14.32 3.83
N SER A 20 11.10 -13.42 3.75
CA SER A 20 11.29 -12.01 3.36
C SER A 20 10.46 -11.08 4.25
N ILE A 21 10.51 -11.30 5.55
CA ILE A 21 9.83 -10.41 6.50
C ILE A 21 10.38 -8.98 6.30
N SER A 22 9.49 -7.97 6.38
CA SER A 22 9.86 -6.57 6.18
C SER A 22 11.17 -6.20 6.92
N ARG A 23 12.13 -5.62 6.18
CA ARG A 23 13.53 -5.30 6.54
C ARG A 23 14.50 -6.47 6.49
N GLU A 24 14.06 -7.68 6.15
CA GLU A 24 14.89 -8.88 6.03
C GLU A 24 14.83 -9.48 4.61
N GLU A 25 14.47 -8.66 3.59
CA GLU A 25 14.14 -9.11 2.22
C GLU A 25 15.39 -9.37 1.35
N GLY A 26 16.61 -9.28 1.89
CA GLY A 26 17.84 -9.33 1.10
C GLY A 26 17.93 -10.51 0.14
N ALA A 27 17.62 -11.72 0.62
CA ALA A 27 17.65 -12.93 -0.19
C ALA A 27 16.55 -12.97 -1.27
N ALA A 28 15.35 -12.46 -0.97
CA ALA A 28 14.28 -12.33 -1.96
C ALA A 28 14.63 -11.30 -3.05
N ALA A 29 15.27 -10.20 -2.68
CA ALA A 29 15.80 -9.21 -3.61
C ALA A 29 16.87 -9.80 -4.53
N ASP A 30 17.77 -10.66 -4.00
CA ASP A 30 18.77 -11.38 -4.82
C ASP A 30 18.08 -12.26 -5.87
N ILE A 31 17.03 -13.00 -5.49
CA ILE A 31 16.27 -13.84 -6.41
C ILE A 31 15.66 -13.02 -7.56
N VAL A 32 15.04 -11.87 -7.25
CA VAL A 32 14.42 -11.00 -8.26
C VAL A 32 15.50 -10.39 -9.16
N TYR A 33 16.60 -9.92 -8.58
CA TYR A 33 17.72 -9.37 -9.31
C TYR A 33 18.29 -10.38 -10.31
N ASP A 34 18.59 -11.60 -9.86
CA ASP A 34 19.11 -12.69 -10.71
C ASP A 34 18.07 -13.12 -11.75
N TYR A 35 16.78 -13.09 -11.42
CA TYR A 35 15.72 -13.41 -12.38
C TYR A 35 15.67 -12.40 -13.54
N PHE A 36 15.80 -11.11 -13.27
CA PHE A 36 15.91 -10.10 -14.33
C PHE A 36 17.15 -10.32 -15.19
N LYS A 37 18.32 -10.59 -14.59
CA LYS A 37 19.55 -10.92 -15.34
C LYS A 37 19.39 -12.13 -16.24
N ALA A 38 18.81 -13.20 -15.72
CA ALA A 38 18.59 -14.44 -16.47
C ALA A 38 17.62 -14.24 -17.66
N ASN A 39 16.76 -13.20 -17.62
CA ASN A 39 15.88 -12.83 -18.72
C ASN A 39 16.45 -11.73 -19.61
N GLY A 40 17.74 -11.37 -19.47
CA GLY A 40 18.48 -10.47 -20.35
C GLY A 40 18.42 -9.00 -19.96
N PHE A 41 17.81 -8.63 -18.85
CA PHE A 41 17.75 -7.24 -18.38
C PHE A 41 19.00 -6.86 -17.57
N GLU A 42 19.23 -5.56 -17.44
CA GLU A 42 20.24 -5.00 -16.53
C GLU A 42 19.54 -4.37 -15.31
N PRO A 43 19.28 -5.15 -14.25
CA PRO A 43 18.61 -4.62 -13.07
C PRO A 43 19.50 -3.69 -12.28
N GLU A 44 18.87 -2.68 -11.71
CA GLU A 44 19.44 -1.81 -10.70
C GLU A 44 18.90 -2.20 -9.32
N ARG A 45 19.66 -1.90 -8.25
CA ARG A 45 19.28 -2.20 -6.87
C ARG A 45 19.67 -1.09 -5.92
N ARG A 46 18.78 -0.80 -4.96
CA ARG A 46 19.07 0.08 -3.81
C ARG A 46 18.45 -0.52 -2.54
N GLY A 47 19.30 -0.89 -1.58
CA GLY A 47 18.86 -1.70 -0.45
C GLY A 47 18.26 -3.02 -0.95
N ASN A 48 17.03 -3.30 -0.58
CA ASN A 48 16.29 -4.48 -1.04
C ASN A 48 15.28 -4.17 -2.17
N ASN A 49 15.23 -2.93 -2.65
CA ASN A 49 14.46 -2.58 -3.85
C ASN A 49 15.23 -2.94 -5.11
N VAL A 50 14.58 -3.63 -6.05
CA VAL A 50 15.17 -4.08 -7.32
C VAL A 50 14.29 -3.62 -8.47
N TRP A 51 14.88 -2.99 -9.51
CA TRP A 51 14.10 -2.58 -10.68
C TRP A 51 14.83 -2.84 -11.98
N ALA A 52 14.07 -2.97 -13.05
CA ALA A 52 14.57 -3.07 -14.41
C ALA A 52 13.77 -2.16 -15.34
N LYS A 53 14.42 -1.68 -16.39
CA LYS A 53 13.84 -0.87 -17.47
C LYS A 53 13.74 -1.69 -18.73
N THR A 54 12.77 -1.39 -19.59
CA THR A 54 12.69 -2.00 -20.93
C THR A 54 13.91 -1.63 -21.78
N HIS A 55 14.31 -2.51 -22.69
CA HIS A 55 15.51 -2.32 -23.53
C HIS A 55 15.45 -1.07 -24.42
N ASP A 56 14.25 -0.68 -24.87
CA ASP A 56 14.01 0.51 -25.70
C ASP A 56 13.67 1.76 -24.87
N TYR A 57 14.15 1.86 -23.61
CA TYR A 57 13.88 2.98 -22.73
C TYR A 57 14.38 4.30 -23.34
N ASP A 58 13.48 5.27 -23.47
CA ASP A 58 13.72 6.56 -24.08
C ASP A 58 13.14 7.68 -23.20
N LEU A 59 13.98 8.60 -22.74
CA LEU A 59 13.58 9.71 -21.86
C LEU A 59 12.53 10.65 -22.46
N SER A 60 12.33 10.62 -23.80
CA SER A 60 11.29 11.42 -24.46
C SER A 60 9.90 10.81 -24.37
N LYS A 61 9.79 9.52 -23.97
CA LYS A 61 8.52 8.81 -23.85
C LYS A 61 7.96 8.89 -22.43
N PRO A 62 6.62 8.89 -22.26
CA PRO A 62 6.02 8.71 -20.94
C PRO A 62 6.39 7.35 -20.35
N THR A 63 6.47 7.26 -19.03
CA THR A 63 6.89 6.03 -18.34
C THR A 63 5.76 5.48 -17.46
N LEU A 64 5.46 4.19 -17.64
CA LEU A 64 4.63 3.38 -16.78
C LEU A 64 5.52 2.69 -15.73
N LEU A 65 5.20 2.87 -14.45
CA LEU A 65 5.76 2.06 -13.38
C LEU A 65 4.83 0.85 -13.11
N LEU A 66 5.41 -0.34 -13.15
CA LEU A 66 4.81 -1.55 -12.59
C LEU A 66 5.52 -1.82 -11.27
N ASN A 67 4.80 -1.82 -10.16
CA ASN A 67 5.36 -2.03 -8.83
C ASN A 67 4.62 -3.13 -8.08
N SER A 68 5.32 -3.93 -7.30
CA SER A 68 4.76 -4.79 -6.27
C SER A 68 5.83 -5.11 -5.24
N HIS A 69 5.44 -5.37 -3.99
CA HIS A 69 6.40 -5.60 -2.93
C HIS A 69 6.88 -7.06 -2.85
N ILE A 70 8.07 -7.25 -2.24
CA ILE A 70 8.69 -8.56 -2.01
C ILE A 70 8.67 -8.96 -0.54
N ASP A 71 8.38 -8.02 0.35
CA ASP A 71 8.30 -8.30 1.77
C ASP A 71 6.97 -8.95 2.15
N THR A 72 6.96 -9.58 3.32
CA THR A 72 5.80 -10.18 3.93
C THR A 72 5.69 -9.77 5.40
N VAL A 73 4.49 -9.85 5.95
CA VAL A 73 4.30 -9.85 7.41
C VAL A 73 4.93 -11.10 8.05
N LYS A 74 5.05 -11.10 9.38
CA LYS A 74 5.38 -12.33 10.12
C LYS A 74 4.23 -13.33 10.02
N PRO A 75 4.52 -14.65 9.96
CA PRO A 75 3.46 -15.66 10.00
C PRO A 75 2.57 -15.46 11.24
N VAL A 76 1.26 -15.42 11.01
CA VAL A 76 0.27 -15.36 12.10
C VAL A 76 0.10 -16.74 12.75
N ALA A 77 -0.51 -16.80 13.93
CA ALA A 77 -0.87 -18.08 14.55
C ALA A 77 -1.93 -18.82 13.73
N GLY A 78 -1.91 -20.15 13.78
CA GLY A 78 -2.94 -21.00 13.15
C GLY A 78 -2.55 -21.59 11.80
N TRP A 79 -1.33 -21.35 11.29
CA TRP A 79 -0.83 -22.06 10.12
C TRP A 79 -0.85 -23.58 10.36
N THR A 80 -1.44 -24.33 9.43
CA THR A 80 -1.45 -25.82 9.45
C THR A 80 -0.34 -26.39 8.59
N ARG A 81 0.27 -25.55 7.71
CA ARG A 81 1.42 -25.83 6.85
C ARG A 81 2.62 -24.98 7.27
N ASP A 82 3.81 -25.34 6.87
CA ASP A 82 4.97 -24.45 6.98
C ASP A 82 4.76 -23.25 6.04
N PRO A 83 4.71 -22.01 6.55
CA PRO A 83 4.47 -20.82 5.74
C PRO A 83 5.53 -20.56 4.66
N PHE A 84 6.74 -21.11 4.82
CA PHE A 84 7.86 -20.96 3.90
C PHE A 84 8.09 -22.19 3.00
N THR A 85 7.20 -23.16 3.01
CA THR A 85 7.24 -24.30 2.10
C THR A 85 6.10 -24.18 1.08
N PRO A 86 6.40 -23.90 -0.21
CA PRO A 86 5.37 -23.79 -1.24
C PRO A 86 4.70 -25.14 -1.49
N VAL A 87 3.39 -25.22 -1.27
CA VAL A 87 2.60 -26.44 -1.46
C VAL A 87 1.55 -26.22 -2.53
N GLU A 88 1.56 -27.07 -3.56
CA GLU A 88 0.52 -27.07 -4.60
C GLU A 88 -0.51 -28.16 -4.28
N GLU A 89 -1.77 -27.78 -4.09
CA GLU A 89 -2.88 -28.66 -3.79
C GLU A 89 -4.19 -28.05 -4.32
N ASP A 90 -5.02 -28.85 -4.96
CA ASP A 90 -6.36 -28.46 -5.45
C ASP A 90 -6.37 -27.16 -6.30
N GLY A 91 -5.37 -26.99 -7.18
CA GLY A 91 -5.25 -25.82 -8.03
C GLY A 91 -4.82 -24.54 -7.31
N LYS A 92 -4.35 -24.67 -6.08
CA LYS A 92 -3.82 -23.58 -5.24
C LYS A 92 -2.35 -23.75 -5.00
N LEU A 93 -1.65 -22.63 -4.82
CA LEU A 93 -0.29 -22.56 -4.31
C LEU A 93 -0.36 -21.89 -2.93
N TYR A 94 -0.07 -22.67 -1.89
CA TYR A 94 0.00 -22.20 -0.51
C TYR A 94 1.39 -21.70 -0.15
N GLY A 95 1.45 -20.70 0.72
CA GLY A 95 2.64 -20.15 1.32
C GLY A 95 2.49 -18.67 1.64
N LEU A 96 3.24 -18.20 2.61
CA LEU A 96 3.21 -16.79 3.03
C LEU A 96 3.69 -15.90 1.88
N GLY A 97 2.97 -14.82 1.59
CA GLY A 97 3.23 -13.94 0.46
C GLY A 97 2.81 -14.50 -0.90
N SER A 98 2.15 -15.67 -0.95
CA SER A 98 1.63 -16.21 -2.21
C SER A 98 0.54 -15.34 -2.83
N ASN A 99 -0.33 -14.75 -1.98
CA ASN A 99 -1.40 -13.85 -2.36
C ASN A 99 -0.98 -12.38 -2.20
N ASP A 100 -0.30 -12.04 -1.11
CA ASP A 100 0.08 -10.66 -0.71
C ASP A 100 1.61 -10.50 -0.65
N ALA A 101 2.28 -9.95 -1.69
CA ALA A 101 1.72 -9.68 -3.03
C ALA A 101 2.53 -10.43 -4.12
N GLY A 102 3.10 -11.62 -3.77
CA GLY A 102 3.98 -12.37 -4.66
C GLY A 102 3.32 -12.75 -5.99
N ALA A 103 2.02 -13.14 -5.98
CA ALA A 103 1.30 -13.43 -7.21
C ALA A 103 1.17 -12.20 -8.12
N SER A 104 0.96 -11.02 -7.54
CA SER A 104 0.95 -9.74 -8.27
C SER A 104 2.33 -9.44 -8.86
N LEU A 105 3.37 -9.57 -8.03
CA LEU A 105 4.77 -9.34 -8.44
C LEU A 105 5.14 -10.19 -9.66
N VAL A 106 4.97 -11.51 -9.57
CA VAL A 106 5.39 -12.40 -10.66
C VAL A 106 4.54 -12.24 -11.92
N SER A 107 3.26 -11.86 -11.78
CA SER A 107 2.38 -11.58 -12.91
C SER A 107 2.77 -10.28 -13.63
N LEU A 108 3.15 -9.24 -12.89
CA LEU A 108 3.66 -7.98 -13.43
C LEU A 108 5.02 -8.17 -14.11
N ILE A 109 5.95 -8.96 -13.52
CA ILE A 109 7.23 -9.32 -14.13
C ILE A 109 6.99 -10.05 -15.46
N ALA A 110 6.06 -11.00 -15.50
CA ALA A 110 5.73 -11.72 -16.75
C ALA A 110 5.19 -10.77 -17.84
N ALA A 111 4.28 -9.86 -17.47
CA ALA A 111 3.76 -8.85 -18.39
C ALA A 111 4.88 -7.90 -18.87
N PHE A 112 5.77 -7.47 -17.99
CA PHE A 112 6.94 -6.65 -18.32
C PHE A 112 7.83 -7.33 -19.36
N ILE A 113 8.22 -8.61 -19.14
CA ILE A 113 9.06 -9.39 -20.06
C ILE A 113 8.35 -9.58 -21.42
N TYR A 114 7.04 -9.80 -21.42
CA TYR A 114 6.27 -9.94 -22.66
C TYR A 114 6.24 -8.63 -23.44
N LEU A 115 5.93 -7.53 -22.76
CA LEU A 115 5.77 -6.21 -23.36
C LEU A 115 7.09 -5.62 -23.84
N ASP A 116 8.21 -5.95 -23.21
CA ASP A 116 9.53 -5.51 -23.66
C ASP A 116 9.81 -5.87 -25.14
N LYS A 117 9.28 -7.00 -25.60
CA LYS A 117 9.40 -7.48 -27.00
C LYS A 117 8.36 -6.92 -27.95
N ARG A 118 7.52 -5.97 -27.52
CA ARG A 118 6.44 -5.39 -28.31
C ARG A 118 6.68 -3.92 -28.60
N PRO A 119 6.30 -3.41 -29.80
CA PRO A 119 6.36 -1.99 -30.09
C PRO A 119 5.42 -1.23 -29.17
N ARG A 120 5.89 -0.12 -28.58
CA ARG A 120 5.10 0.74 -27.70
C ARG A 120 5.59 2.18 -27.71
N ASP A 121 4.68 3.11 -27.41
CA ASP A 121 4.96 4.55 -27.38
C ASP A 121 5.28 5.04 -25.95
N TYR A 122 5.59 4.12 -25.01
CA TYR A 122 5.90 4.42 -23.61
C TYR A 122 6.97 3.47 -23.06
N ASN A 123 7.68 3.94 -22.04
CA ASN A 123 8.62 3.14 -21.28
C ASN A 123 7.91 2.30 -20.22
N ILE A 124 8.54 1.21 -19.80
CA ILE A 124 8.14 0.48 -18.59
C ILE A 124 9.33 0.37 -17.65
N VAL A 125 9.08 0.70 -16.38
CA VAL A 125 9.95 0.35 -15.26
C VAL A 125 9.21 -0.70 -14.44
N MET A 126 9.83 -1.85 -14.19
CA MET A 126 9.33 -2.87 -13.26
C MET A 126 10.12 -2.79 -11.97
N LEU A 127 9.46 -2.50 -10.86
CA LEU A 127 10.04 -2.36 -9.53
C LEU A 127 9.47 -3.42 -8.59
N ALA A 128 10.36 -4.17 -7.96
CA ALA A 128 10.10 -5.00 -6.80
C ALA A 128 10.54 -4.22 -5.56
N SER A 129 9.60 -3.70 -4.78
CA SER A 129 9.85 -2.87 -3.60
C SER A 129 9.97 -3.70 -2.33
N CYS A 130 10.60 -3.17 -1.32
CA CYS A 130 10.70 -3.73 0.03
C CYS A 130 10.01 -2.83 1.06
N GLU A 131 9.85 -3.32 2.29
CA GLU A 131 9.29 -2.59 3.44
C GLU A 131 7.88 -2.00 3.22
N GLU A 132 7.08 -2.55 2.32
CA GLU A 132 5.71 -2.08 2.07
C GLU A 132 4.84 -2.27 3.31
N GLU A 133 4.85 -3.47 3.91
CA GLU A 133 4.01 -3.90 5.03
C GLU A 133 4.22 -3.10 6.32
N VAL A 134 5.34 -2.37 6.39
CA VAL A 134 5.67 -1.48 7.49
C VAL A 134 5.77 -0.01 7.06
N SER A 135 5.43 0.29 5.81
CA SER A 135 5.60 1.60 5.18
C SER A 135 6.98 2.19 5.48
N GLY A 136 8.02 1.38 5.29
CA GLY A 136 9.38 1.71 5.70
C GLY A 136 10.01 2.81 4.86
N LYS A 137 11.06 3.46 5.39
CA LYS A 137 11.76 4.56 4.71
C LYS A 137 12.73 4.06 3.65
N ASP A 138 13.22 2.82 3.80
CA ASP A 138 14.13 2.20 2.86
C ASP A 138 13.38 1.42 1.75
N GLY A 139 12.03 1.42 1.80
CA GLY A 139 11.14 0.91 0.77
C GLY A 139 11.10 1.79 -0.48
N ILE A 140 9.96 1.82 -1.15
CA ILE A 140 9.77 2.51 -2.43
C ILE A 140 10.19 3.99 -2.40
N GLU A 141 9.93 4.71 -1.30
CA GLU A 141 10.30 6.12 -1.14
C GLU A 141 11.78 6.38 -1.44
N SER A 142 12.65 5.44 -1.05
CA SER A 142 14.10 5.55 -1.23
C SER A 142 14.56 5.49 -2.68
N VAL A 143 13.72 4.96 -3.59
CA VAL A 143 14.09 4.74 -5.01
C VAL A 143 13.35 5.65 -6.00
N LEU A 144 12.34 6.41 -5.56
CA LEU A 144 11.54 7.25 -6.46
C LEU A 144 12.38 8.18 -7.35
N ALA A 145 13.44 8.78 -6.80
CA ALA A 145 14.33 9.68 -7.55
C ALA A 145 15.20 8.95 -8.59
N TYR A 146 15.39 7.65 -8.47
CA TYR A 146 16.22 6.84 -9.39
C TYR A 146 15.42 6.25 -10.55
N ILE A 147 14.12 6.05 -10.35
CA ILE A 147 13.21 5.50 -11.36
C ILE A 147 12.43 6.56 -12.16
N ALA A 148 12.46 7.83 -11.70
CA ALA A 148 11.78 8.94 -12.35
C ALA A 148 12.42 9.31 -13.71
N PRO A 149 11.67 9.96 -14.64
CA PRO A 149 10.28 10.43 -14.47
C PRO A 149 9.24 9.31 -14.70
N ILE A 150 8.21 9.26 -13.88
CA ILE A 150 7.06 8.35 -14.01
C ILE A 150 5.81 9.15 -14.36
N THR A 151 4.99 8.65 -15.28
CA THR A 151 3.72 9.26 -15.70
C THR A 151 2.54 8.68 -14.92
N VAL A 152 2.53 7.35 -14.76
CA VAL A 152 1.47 6.61 -14.07
C VAL A 152 2.03 5.31 -13.51
N ALA A 153 1.43 4.78 -12.43
CA ALA A 153 1.83 3.51 -11.86
C ALA A 153 0.65 2.52 -11.73
N ILE A 154 0.99 1.23 -11.87
CA ILE A 154 0.18 0.11 -11.43
C ILE A 154 0.90 -0.55 -10.25
N VAL A 155 0.24 -0.62 -9.11
CA VAL A 155 0.73 -1.30 -7.91
C VAL A 155 0.04 -2.64 -7.78
N GLY A 156 0.84 -3.70 -7.81
CA GLY A 156 0.38 -5.08 -7.74
C GLY A 156 0.02 -5.47 -6.33
N GLU A 157 -1.28 -5.57 -6.07
CA GLU A 157 -1.91 -5.90 -4.80
C GLU A 157 -3.11 -6.82 -5.01
N PRO A 158 -3.55 -7.63 -4.02
CA PRO A 158 -4.69 -8.53 -4.20
C PRO A 158 -6.02 -7.76 -4.30
N THR A 159 -6.52 -7.59 -5.53
CA THR A 159 -7.75 -6.85 -5.85
C THR A 159 -8.74 -7.64 -6.71
N GLU A 160 -8.52 -8.95 -6.89
CA GLU A 160 -9.32 -9.79 -7.78
C GLU A 160 -9.36 -9.25 -9.23
N MET A 161 -8.27 -8.59 -9.67
CA MET A 161 -8.16 -7.88 -10.95
C MET A 161 -9.20 -6.76 -11.16
N HIS A 162 -9.80 -6.23 -10.09
CA HIS A 162 -10.59 -5.01 -10.12
C HIS A 162 -9.71 -3.82 -9.76
N PRO A 163 -9.72 -2.71 -10.53
CA PRO A 163 -8.84 -1.58 -10.24
C PRO A 163 -9.32 -0.80 -9.02
N ALA A 164 -8.50 -0.72 -7.98
CA ALA A 164 -8.67 0.27 -6.93
C ALA A 164 -8.12 1.61 -7.45
N ILE A 165 -9.01 2.52 -7.83
CA ILE A 165 -8.66 3.80 -8.47
C ILE A 165 -8.49 4.95 -7.49
N ALA A 166 -8.70 4.70 -6.22
CA ALA A 166 -8.41 5.60 -5.11
C ALA A 166 -8.11 4.77 -3.85
N GLU A 167 -7.26 5.30 -2.98
CA GLU A 167 -6.84 4.67 -1.74
C GLU A 167 -6.78 5.68 -0.62
N LYS A 168 -7.22 5.29 0.60
CA LYS A 168 -7.15 6.19 1.76
C LYS A 168 -5.71 6.37 2.21
N GLY A 169 -5.34 7.62 2.54
CA GLY A 169 -4.10 7.90 3.24
C GLY A 169 -4.21 7.60 4.73
N LEU A 170 -3.09 7.69 5.43
CA LEU A 170 -2.98 7.41 6.86
C LEU A 170 -2.17 8.50 7.56
N MET A 171 -2.71 9.01 8.67
CA MET A 171 -1.96 9.72 9.70
C MET A 171 -2.32 9.17 11.07
N VAL A 172 -1.32 8.99 11.92
CA VAL A 172 -1.52 8.74 13.34
C VAL A 172 -1.09 10.00 14.08
N LEU A 173 -2.00 10.55 14.90
CA LEU A 173 -1.77 11.77 15.66
C LEU A 173 -1.66 11.42 17.14
N ASP A 174 -0.60 11.87 17.80
CA ASP A 174 -0.49 11.89 19.25
C ASP A 174 -1.04 13.22 19.76
N GLY A 175 -2.04 13.16 20.64
CA GLY A 175 -2.72 14.34 21.19
C GLY A 175 -2.47 14.48 22.67
N LYS A 176 -2.19 15.71 23.11
CA LYS A 176 -2.02 16.07 24.52
C LYS A 176 -3.03 17.16 24.93
N ILE A 177 -3.79 16.89 25.97
CA ILE A 177 -4.76 17.81 26.54
C ILE A 177 -4.31 18.14 27.96
N LYS A 178 -4.04 19.42 28.21
CA LYS A 178 -3.53 19.91 29.49
C LYS A 178 -4.69 20.25 30.43
N GLY A 179 -4.50 19.94 31.67
CA GLY A 179 -5.30 20.38 32.82
C GLY A 179 -4.42 21.09 33.87
N VAL A 180 -4.86 21.08 35.10
CA VAL A 180 -4.16 21.61 36.28
C VAL A 180 -4.43 20.66 37.45
N SER A 181 -3.38 20.13 38.06
CA SER A 181 -3.53 19.24 39.22
C SER A 181 -4.22 19.93 40.39
N GLY A 182 -4.93 19.16 41.19
CA GLY A 182 -5.60 19.62 42.38
C GLY A 182 -6.09 18.44 43.22
N HIS A 183 -6.58 18.68 44.45
CA HIS A 183 -7.17 17.66 45.28
C HIS A 183 -8.61 17.37 44.86
N ALA A 184 -8.91 16.10 44.51
CA ALA A 184 -10.23 15.74 43.95
C ALA A 184 -11.44 16.02 44.87
N ALA A 185 -11.24 16.13 46.19
CA ALA A 185 -12.28 16.52 47.15
C ALA A 185 -12.50 18.04 47.26
N ARG A 186 -11.75 18.86 46.49
CA ARG A 186 -11.83 20.32 46.50
C ARG A 186 -12.17 20.83 45.09
N ASN A 187 -12.72 22.01 45.00
CA ASN A 187 -12.97 22.68 43.71
C ASN A 187 -11.69 23.35 43.18
N GLU A 188 -10.60 22.59 43.04
CA GLU A 188 -9.29 23.05 42.64
C GLU A 188 -8.84 22.31 41.35
N GLY A 189 -8.03 23.02 40.53
CA GLY A 189 -7.48 22.45 39.31
C GLY A 189 -8.43 22.46 38.11
N VAL A 190 -7.93 21.90 37.01
CA VAL A 190 -8.67 21.68 35.76
C VAL A 190 -8.49 20.22 35.36
N ASN A 191 -9.56 19.46 35.32
CA ASN A 191 -9.47 18.03 35.04
C ASN A 191 -9.24 17.77 33.55
N ALA A 192 -8.05 17.30 33.22
CA ALA A 192 -7.67 16.98 31.84
C ALA A 192 -8.57 15.90 31.19
N ILE A 193 -9.19 15.00 31.97
CA ILE A 193 -10.14 14.01 31.45
C ILE A 193 -11.40 14.71 30.94
N TYR A 194 -11.93 15.66 31.69
CA TYR A 194 -13.15 16.39 31.27
C TYR A 194 -12.90 17.24 30.01
N GLU A 195 -11.72 17.83 29.91
CA GLU A 195 -11.33 18.55 28.68
C GLU A 195 -11.11 17.58 27.51
N ALA A 196 -10.56 16.38 27.75
CA ALA A 196 -10.37 15.36 26.73
C ALA A 196 -11.71 14.82 26.19
N VAL A 197 -12.73 14.65 27.03
CA VAL A 197 -14.09 14.27 26.59
C VAL A 197 -14.61 15.25 25.54
N LYS A 198 -14.48 16.57 25.77
CA LYS A 198 -14.87 17.58 24.79
C LYS A 198 -14.10 17.50 23.47
N VAL A 199 -12.80 17.18 23.55
CA VAL A 199 -11.96 16.96 22.36
C VAL A 199 -12.43 15.73 21.59
N VAL A 200 -12.65 14.61 22.27
CA VAL A 200 -13.10 13.35 21.67
C VAL A 200 -14.46 13.52 20.98
N GLU A 201 -15.40 14.20 21.62
CA GLU A 201 -16.71 14.52 21.02
C GLU A 201 -16.57 15.36 19.75
N LYS A 202 -15.75 16.42 19.79
CA LYS A 202 -15.49 17.24 18.60
C LYS A 202 -14.84 16.44 17.47
N LEU A 203 -13.85 15.57 17.77
CA LEU A 203 -13.21 14.73 16.77
C LEU A 203 -14.17 13.71 16.16
N ARG A 204 -15.04 13.08 16.98
CA ARG A 204 -16.08 12.15 16.54
C ARG A 204 -17.06 12.81 15.56
N ASP A 205 -17.46 14.05 15.87
CA ASP A 205 -18.52 14.76 15.18
C ASP A 205 -17.98 15.68 14.06
N LEU A 206 -16.66 15.78 13.91
CA LEU A 206 -16.03 16.59 12.87
C LEU A 206 -16.43 16.10 11.48
N ARG A 207 -16.90 17.02 10.63
CA ARG A 207 -17.24 16.78 9.24
C ARG A 207 -16.40 17.66 8.34
N PHE A 208 -15.99 17.07 7.22
CA PHE A 208 -15.26 17.79 6.18
C PHE A 208 -16.23 18.18 5.07
N GLU A 209 -16.04 19.37 4.50
CA GLU A 209 -16.93 19.92 3.47
C GLU A 209 -16.92 19.07 2.18
N LYS A 210 -15.73 18.58 1.79
CA LYS A 210 -15.57 17.77 0.58
C LYS A 210 -15.50 16.29 0.95
N GLU A 211 -16.22 15.48 0.20
CA GLU A 211 -16.16 14.02 0.27
C GLU A 211 -15.62 13.43 -1.03
N SER A 212 -14.82 12.39 -0.92
CA SER A 212 -14.38 11.61 -2.07
C SER A 212 -15.54 10.82 -2.66
N LYS A 213 -15.70 10.83 -3.97
CA LYS A 213 -16.70 10.03 -4.68
C LYS A 213 -16.46 8.53 -4.53
N MET A 214 -15.19 8.11 -4.35
CA MET A 214 -14.80 6.71 -4.28
C MET A 214 -14.54 6.23 -2.86
N LEU A 215 -14.03 7.11 -1.98
CA LEU A 215 -13.57 6.74 -0.63
C LEU A 215 -14.52 7.20 0.48
N GLY A 216 -15.55 8.01 0.13
CA GLY A 216 -16.43 8.64 1.11
C GLY A 216 -15.72 9.72 1.93
N PRO A 217 -16.18 9.98 3.18
CA PRO A 217 -15.60 11.01 4.02
C PRO A 217 -14.25 10.60 4.62
N VAL A 218 -13.48 11.61 5.06
CA VAL A 218 -12.33 11.40 5.95
C VAL A 218 -12.83 10.72 7.22
N LYS A 219 -12.13 9.66 7.66
CA LYS A 219 -12.47 8.95 8.89
C LYS A 219 -11.48 9.31 10.00
N ILE A 220 -12.00 9.70 11.15
CA ILE A 220 -11.23 9.99 12.36
C ILE A 220 -11.69 9.03 13.45
N SER A 221 -10.75 8.40 14.13
CA SER A 221 -11.03 7.49 15.25
C SER A 221 -10.02 7.74 16.36
N VAL A 222 -10.51 8.11 17.54
CA VAL A 222 -9.67 8.09 18.76
C VAL A 222 -9.55 6.64 19.19
N THR A 223 -8.32 6.12 19.19
CA THR A 223 -8.04 4.69 19.39
C THR A 223 -7.42 4.38 20.76
N GLN A 224 -6.83 5.40 21.40
CA GLN A 224 -6.27 5.28 22.75
C GLN A 224 -6.55 6.56 23.54
N ILE A 225 -6.76 6.41 24.84
CA ILE A 225 -6.89 7.50 25.81
C ILE A 225 -6.29 7.08 27.15
N ASN A 226 -5.40 7.92 27.71
CA ASN A 226 -4.70 7.66 28.97
C ASN A 226 -4.67 8.94 29.82
N ALA A 227 -5.09 8.84 31.10
CA ALA A 227 -5.02 9.94 32.04
C ALA A 227 -5.11 9.46 33.49
N GLY A 228 -4.58 10.27 34.41
CA GLY A 228 -4.66 10.07 35.85
C GLY A 228 -3.69 9.03 36.40
N THR A 229 -3.31 9.20 37.67
CA THR A 229 -2.37 8.33 38.36
C THR A 229 -2.91 7.85 39.71
N GLN A 230 -3.76 8.67 40.35
CA GLN A 230 -4.31 8.37 41.66
C GLN A 230 -5.75 8.84 41.75
N HIS A 231 -6.60 8.14 42.52
CA HIS A 231 -8.03 8.42 42.62
C HIS A 231 -8.38 9.78 43.29
N ASN A 232 -7.47 10.35 44.07
CA ASN A 232 -7.67 11.59 44.84
C ASN A 232 -6.95 12.81 44.25
N VAL A 233 -6.36 12.67 43.03
CA VAL A 233 -5.66 13.74 42.32
C VAL A 233 -6.41 14.07 41.03
N VAL A 234 -6.72 15.36 40.81
CA VAL A 234 -7.24 15.85 39.53
C VAL A 234 -6.16 15.71 38.48
N PRO A 235 -6.38 14.97 37.34
CA PRO A 235 -5.37 14.81 36.30
C PRO A 235 -5.03 16.12 35.60
N ASP A 236 -3.75 16.40 35.46
CA ASP A 236 -3.22 17.57 34.75
C ASP A 236 -2.86 17.29 33.30
N MET A 237 -2.91 16.01 32.88
CA MET A 237 -2.62 15.60 31.51
C MET A 237 -3.56 14.45 31.09
N CYS A 238 -4.06 14.53 29.85
CA CYS A 238 -4.69 13.41 29.16
C CYS A 238 -4.03 13.26 27.79
N GLU A 239 -3.62 12.05 27.46
CA GLU A 239 -3.03 11.70 26.17
C GLU A 239 -4.01 10.87 25.36
N ILE A 240 -4.10 11.16 24.06
CA ILE A 240 -4.93 10.41 23.11
C ILE A 240 -4.12 10.02 21.88
N VAL A 241 -4.50 8.92 21.24
CA VAL A 241 -4.01 8.57 19.90
C VAL A 241 -5.19 8.57 18.93
N VAL A 242 -4.99 9.23 17.80
CA VAL A 242 -6.03 9.40 16.76
C VAL A 242 -5.56 8.79 15.45
N ASP A 243 -6.28 7.77 14.94
CA ASP A 243 -6.14 7.24 13.58
C ASP A 243 -6.96 8.12 12.64
N VAL A 244 -6.32 8.64 11.60
CA VAL A 244 -6.94 9.49 10.57
C VAL A 244 -6.74 8.85 9.21
N ARG A 245 -7.85 8.48 8.55
CA ARG A 245 -7.89 7.98 7.18
C ARG A 245 -8.33 9.11 6.24
N SER A 246 -7.35 9.77 5.63
CA SER A 246 -7.57 10.85 4.67
C SER A 246 -8.06 10.30 3.32
N THR A 247 -8.56 11.19 2.47
CA THR A 247 -9.09 10.85 1.14
C THR A 247 -8.52 11.80 0.09
N ASP A 248 -8.66 11.46 -1.17
CA ASP A 248 -8.22 12.26 -2.32
C ASP A 248 -8.84 13.67 -2.40
N ALA A 249 -9.85 13.96 -1.55
CA ALA A 249 -10.44 15.30 -1.44
C ALA A 249 -9.52 16.33 -0.76
N TYR A 250 -8.53 15.86 0.04
CA TYR A 250 -7.61 16.70 0.84
C TYR A 250 -6.25 16.02 0.98
N THR A 251 -5.18 16.82 0.96
CA THR A 251 -3.86 16.33 1.37
C THR A 251 -3.83 16.05 2.87
N ASN A 252 -2.86 15.26 3.34
CA ASN A 252 -2.66 15.02 4.78
C ASN A 252 -2.42 16.34 5.54
N PHE A 253 -1.69 17.30 4.97
CA PHE A 253 -1.47 18.61 5.57
C PHE A 253 -2.75 19.40 5.72
N GLN A 254 -3.63 19.42 4.70
CA GLN A 254 -4.92 20.09 4.79
C GLN A 254 -5.82 19.45 5.84
N THR A 255 -5.89 18.10 5.82
CA THR A 255 -6.64 17.32 6.81
C THR A 255 -6.18 17.61 8.24
N LEU A 256 -4.86 17.60 8.49
CA LEU A 256 -4.27 17.90 9.80
C LEU A 256 -4.59 19.32 10.25
N SER A 257 -4.50 20.31 9.34
CA SER A 257 -4.82 21.71 9.65
C SER A 257 -6.28 21.88 10.09
N MET A 258 -7.21 21.23 9.40
CA MET A 258 -8.63 21.27 9.73
C MET A 258 -8.91 20.60 11.09
N ILE A 259 -8.27 19.45 11.37
CA ILE A 259 -8.40 18.77 12.68
C ILE A 259 -7.87 19.67 13.80
N ARG A 260 -6.69 20.27 13.65
CA ARG A 260 -6.11 21.18 14.65
C ARG A 260 -7.01 22.38 14.92
N SER A 261 -7.61 22.94 13.87
CA SER A 261 -8.54 24.09 14.01
C SER A 261 -9.81 23.71 14.76
N ALA A 262 -10.29 22.46 14.65
CA ALA A 262 -11.49 22.00 15.36
C ALA A 262 -11.24 21.76 16.87
N VAL A 263 -10.01 21.42 17.26
CA VAL A 263 -9.65 21.10 18.65
C VAL A 263 -8.40 21.87 19.11
N PRO A 264 -8.42 23.21 19.13
CA PRO A 264 -7.23 24.02 19.44
C PRO A 264 -6.69 23.82 20.87
N GLN A 265 -7.50 23.27 21.78
CA GLN A 265 -7.09 22.90 23.14
C GLN A 265 -6.31 21.59 23.23
N CYS A 266 -6.21 20.85 22.14
CA CYS A 266 -5.40 19.61 22.05
C CYS A 266 -4.15 19.89 21.24
N GLU A 267 -2.99 19.65 21.81
CA GLU A 267 -1.71 19.70 21.09
C GLU A 267 -1.56 18.41 20.28
N LEU A 268 -1.84 18.48 18.96
CA LEU A 268 -1.79 17.34 18.06
C LEU A 268 -0.44 17.30 17.32
N THR A 269 0.27 16.18 17.44
CA THR A 269 1.54 15.91 16.77
C THR A 269 1.39 14.71 15.85
N PRO A 270 1.52 14.86 14.51
CA PRO A 270 1.48 13.71 13.60
C PRO A 270 2.79 12.91 13.73
N ARG A 271 2.69 11.57 13.83
CA ARG A 271 3.85 10.69 13.72
C ARG A 271 4.47 10.74 12.33
N SER A 272 3.62 10.88 11.30
CA SER A 272 4.00 11.09 9.92
C SER A 272 2.84 11.71 9.13
N THR A 273 3.17 12.50 8.09
CA THR A 273 2.19 13.03 7.12
C THR A 273 2.46 12.53 5.69
N ARG A 274 3.45 11.63 5.51
CA ARG A 274 3.95 11.21 4.19
C ARG A 274 3.04 10.23 3.44
N LEU A 275 2.19 9.47 4.17
CA LEU A 275 1.30 8.46 3.59
C LEU A 275 0.02 9.13 3.09
N ASN A 276 0.09 9.73 1.90
CA ASN A 276 -1.01 10.47 1.30
C ASN A 276 -2.04 9.52 0.65
N PRO A 277 -3.29 9.97 0.48
CA PRO A 277 -4.23 9.24 -0.37
C PRO A 277 -3.74 9.23 -1.81
N SER A 278 -4.01 8.13 -2.53
CA SER A 278 -3.70 7.98 -3.95
C SER A 278 -4.96 8.09 -4.80
N TYR A 279 -4.76 8.37 -6.09
CA TYR A 279 -5.87 8.52 -7.03
C TYR A 279 -5.39 8.37 -8.48
N ILE A 280 -6.25 7.83 -9.32
CA ILE A 280 -6.15 7.90 -10.79
C ILE A 280 -7.49 8.34 -11.38
N ASP A 281 -7.44 9.16 -12.44
CA ASP A 281 -8.65 9.60 -13.13
C ASP A 281 -9.42 8.39 -13.67
N PRO A 282 -10.74 8.26 -13.38
CA PRO A 282 -11.57 7.19 -13.94
C PRO A 282 -11.63 7.17 -15.48
N SER A 283 -11.30 8.28 -16.13
CA SER A 283 -11.20 8.36 -17.59
C SER A 283 -9.85 7.90 -18.14
N HIS A 284 -8.86 7.64 -17.29
CA HIS A 284 -7.52 7.22 -17.70
C HIS A 284 -7.59 5.96 -18.60
N PRO A 285 -6.80 5.88 -19.69
CA PRO A 285 -6.88 4.77 -20.64
C PRO A 285 -6.75 3.37 -20.02
N ILE A 286 -5.89 3.20 -18.99
CA ILE A 286 -5.75 1.94 -18.27
C ILE A 286 -7.07 1.54 -17.60
N VAL A 287 -7.74 2.47 -16.90
CA VAL A 287 -9.01 2.23 -16.21
C VAL A 287 -10.10 1.88 -17.22
N LYS A 288 -10.16 2.61 -18.35
CA LYS A 288 -11.13 2.34 -19.43
C LYS A 288 -10.94 0.94 -20.04
N ARG A 289 -9.70 0.54 -20.29
CA ARG A 289 -9.41 -0.81 -20.83
C ARG A 289 -9.83 -1.91 -19.84
N LEU A 290 -9.60 -1.72 -18.53
CA LEU A 290 -10.07 -2.64 -17.50
C LEU A 290 -11.60 -2.73 -17.46
N GLN A 291 -12.29 -1.60 -17.55
CA GLN A 291 -13.76 -1.57 -17.61
C GLN A 291 -14.31 -2.32 -18.84
N LEU A 292 -13.65 -2.22 -20.00
CA LEU A 292 -14.01 -2.97 -21.22
C LEU A 292 -13.86 -4.49 -21.03
N LEU A 293 -12.95 -4.93 -20.14
CA LEU A 293 -12.81 -6.34 -19.75
C LEU A 293 -13.79 -6.76 -18.64
N GLY A 294 -14.70 -5.88 -18.22
CA GLY A 294 -15.70 -6.15 -17.19
C GLY A 294 -15.24 -5.85 -15.75
N ALA A 295 -14.04 -5.32 -15.56
CA ALA A 295 -13.55 -4.95 -14.23
C ALA A 295 -14.31 -3.74 -13.68
N LYS A 296 -14.55 -3.73 -12.36
CA LYS A 296 -15.30 -2.67 -11.66
C LYS A 296 -14.35 -1.82 -10.82
N PRO A 297 -14.16 -0.53 -11.17
CA PRO A 297 -13.36 0.37 -10.35
C PRO A 297 -13.97 0.55 -8.95
N PHE A 298 -13.09 0.62 -7.94
CA PHE A 298 -13.51 0.83 -6.55
C PHE A 298 -12.50 1.69 -5.78
N GLY A 299 -12.88 2.13 -4.58
CA GLY A 299 -12.01 2.82 -3.62
C GLY A 299 -11.53 1.85 -2.54
N SER A 300 -10.21 1.76 -2.33
CA SER A 300 -9.60 0.88 -1.33
C SER A 300 -9.52 1.57 0.03
N PRO A 301 -9.95 0.91 1.11
CA PRO A 301 -9.74 1.42 2.47
C PRO A 301 -8.34 1.16 3.02
N THR A 302 -7.56 0.27 2.37
CA THR A 302 -6.21 -0.14 2.79
C THR A 302 -5.14 0.67 2.06
N LEU A 303 -3.98 0.78 2.69
CA LEU A 303 -2.82 1.50 2.19
C LEU A 303 -1.94 0.58 1.34
N SER A 304 -1.12 1.15 0.47
CA SER A 304 -0.06 0.47 -0.28
C SER A 304 1.07 1.45 -0.61
N ASP A 305 2.07 1.00 -1.35
CA ASP A 305 3.15 1.84 -1.88
C ASP A 305 2.66 3.08 -2.64
N GLN A 306 1.41 3.07 -3.15
CA GLN A 306 0.80 4.23 -3.80
C GLN A 306 0.79 5.49 -2.91
N ALA A 307 0.69 5.31 -1.58
CA ALA A 307 0.66 6.42 -0.62
C ALA A 307 1.91 7.30 -0.66
N LEU A 308 3.00 6.78 -1.21
CA LEU A 308 4.30 7.44 -1.34
C LEU A 308 4.58 7.95 -2.75
N MET A 309 3.71 7.66 -3.71
CA MET A 309 3.86 8.05 -5.12
C MET A 309 3.25 9.44 -5.39
N PRO A 310 4.00 10.39 -6.00
CA PRO A 310 3.48 11.73 -6.29
C PRO A 310 2.67 11.83 -7.60
N TRP A 311 2.53 10.73 -8.34
CA TRP A 311 1.82 10.63 -9.63
C TRP A 311 0.55 9.79 -9.52
N GLN A 312 -0.27 9.81 -10.57
CA GLN A 312 -1.47 8.98 -10.65
C GLN A 312 -1.11 7.49 -10.58
N SER A 313 -1.86 6.73 -9.79
CA SER A 313 -1.65 5.30 -9.62
C SER A 313 -2.95 4.56 -9.29
N LEU A 314 -2.96 3.26 -9.57
CA LEU A 314 -4.03 2.35 -9.18
C LEU A 314 -3.46 1.04 -8.63
N LYS A 315 -4.21 0.38 -7.71
CA LYS A 315 -3.92 -1.01 -7.34
C LYS A 315 -4.61 -1.96 -8.29
N LEU A 316 -3.91 -3.01 -8.67
CA LEU A 316 -4.46 -4.07 -9.53
C LEU A 316 -3.64 -5.33 -9.36
N GLY A 317 -4.26 -6.46 -9.05
CA GLY A 317 -3.57 -7.75 -9.03
C GLY A 317 -4.49 -8.92 -8.75
N PRO A 318 -3.97 -10.15 -9.00
CA PRO A 318 -4.67 -11.38 -8.66
C PRO A 318 -4.79 -11.55 -7.15
N GLY A 319 -5.67 -12.45 -6.75
CA GLY A 319 -5.89 -12.73 -5.35
C GLY A 319 -6.90 -11.82 -4.68
N SER A 320 -7.27 -12.15 -3.47
CA SER A 320 -8.25 -11.42 -2.66
C SER A 320 -7.59 -10.90 -1.38
N SER A 321 -7.86 -9.63 -1.02
CA SER A 321 -7.35 -9.06 0.23
C SER A 321 -7.89 -9.75 1.49
N SER A 322 -8.96 -10.55 1.36
CA SER A 322 -9.46 -11.40 2.45
C SER A 322 -8.54 -12.56 2.81
N ARG A 323 -7.57 -12.89 1.96
CA ARG A 323 -6.56 -13.92 2.17
C ARG A 323 -5.24 -13.36 2.70
N SER A 324 -5.07 -12.03 2.67
CA SER A 324 -3.87 -11.36 3.20
C SER A 324 -3.82 -11.45 4.72
N HIS A 325 -2.63 -11.64 5.26
CA HIS A 325 -2.36 -11.70 6.70
C HIS A 325 -3.14 -12.80 7.44
N THR A 326 -3.47 -13.89 6.75
CA THR A 326 -4.19 -15.05 7.31
C THR A 326 -3.31 -16.30 7.31
N ALA A 327 -3.62 -17.24 8.21
CA ALA A 327 -2.97 -18.56 8.18
C ALA A 327 -3.37 -19.33 6.92
N ASP A 328 -2.45 -20.17 6.43
CA ASP A 328 -2.63 -20.97 5.21
C ASP A 328 -2.98 -20.10 3.97
N GLU A 329 -2.34 -18.95 3.88
CA GLU A 329 -2.44 -18.05 2.73
C GLU A 329 -2.18 -18.81 1.42
N TYR A 330 -2.96 -18.49 0.38
CA TYR A 330 -2.86 -19.16 -0.92
C TYR A 330 -3.29 -18.26 -2.07
N ILE A 331 -2.84 -18.62 -3.26
CA ILE A 331 -3.32 -18.09 -4.54
C ILE A 331 -3.78 -19.23 -5.45
N HIS A 332 -4.83 -19.04 -6.25
CA HIS A 332 -5.18 -20.01 -7.28
C HIS A 332 -4.27 -19.85 -8.50
N HIS A 333 -3.84 -20.97 -9.08
CA HIS A 333 -3.06 -20.97 -10.32
C HIS A 333 -3.75 -20.21 -11.46
N GLN A 334 -5.09 -20.32 -11.53
CA GLN A 334 -5.88 -19.63 -12.54
C GLN A 334 -5.86 -18.11 -12.35
N GLU A 335 -5.76 -17.61 -11.12
CA GLU A 335 -5.68 -16.17 -10.85
C GLU A 335 -4.39 -15.57 -11.41
N ILE A 336 -3.23 -16.24 -11.23
CA ILE A 336 -1.95 -15.83 -11.82
C ILE A 336 -2.02 -15.83 -13.35
N ARG A 337 -2.57 -16.93 -13.95
CA ARG A 337 -2.70 -17.05 -15.40
C ARG A 337 -3.57 -15.95 -15.98
N SER A 338 -4.72 -15.69 -15.36
CA SER A 338 -5.64 -14.64 -15.78
C SER A 338 -5.03 -13.25 -15.62
N ALA A 339 -4.31 -12.99 -14.51
CA ALA A 339 -3.68 -11.70 -14.28
C ALA A 339 -2.65 -11.35 -15.35
N ILE A 340 -1.77 -12.29 -15.73
CA ILE A 340 -0.81 -12.09 -16.82
C ILE A 340 -1.52 -11.71 -18.12
N GLN A 341 -2.63 -12.41 -18.45
CA GLN A 341 -3.41 -12.12 -19.65
C GLN A 341 -4.06 -10.72 -19.60
N VAL A 342 -4.63 -10.35 -18.45
CA VAL A 342 -5.26 -9.04 -18.25
C VAL A 342 -4.21 -7.93 -18.36
N TYR A 343 -3.06 -8.05 -17.66
CA TYR A 343 -2.00 -7.04 -17.75
C TYR A 343 -1.53 -6.85 -19.19
N VAL A 344 -1.26 -7.92 -19.91
CA VAL A 344 -0.89 -7.84 -21.35
C VAL A 344 -2.00 -7.17 -22.15
N SER A 345 -3.26 -7.56 -21.97
CA SER A 345 -4.39 -7.02 -22.75
C SER A 345 -4.62 -5.52 -22.53
N ILE A 346 -4.38 -5.01 -21.31
CA ILE A 346 -4.59 -3.59 -21.02
C ILE A 346 -3.38 -2.72 -21.37
N LEU A 347 -2.19 -3.30 -21.46
CA LEU A 347 -0.95 -2.56 -21.69
C LEU A 347 -0.45 -2.66 -23.14
N ASP A 348 -0.65 -3.77 -23.84
CA ASP A 348 -0.25 -3.89 -25.25
C ASP A 348 -1.03 -2.89 -26.11
N GLY A 349 -0.29 -2.10 -26.91
CA GLY A 349 -0.85 -1.01 -27.72
C GLY A 349 -1.54 0.10 -26.90
N LEU A 350 -1.24 0.24 -25.59
CA LEU A 350 -1.68 1.37 -24.77
C LEU A 350 -0.98 2.65 -25.25
N LYS A 351 -1.71 3.77 -25.25
CA LYS A 351 -1.15 5.10 -25.45
C LYS A 351 -1.21 5.87 -24.15
N LEU A 352 -0.05 6.13 -23.57
CA LEU A 352 0.12 7.05 -22.45
C LEU A 352 0.36 8.46 -23.02
N ARG A 353 -0.43 9.41 -22.60
CA ARG A 353 -0.31 10.83 -22.99
C ARG A 353 0.00 11.65 -21.75
#